data_005d37c1b23979bd54baedb763322921
#
_entry.id   005d37c1b23979bd54baedb763322921
#
_cell.length_a   1.000
_cell.length_b   1.000
_cell.length_c   1.000
_cell.angle_alpha   90.00
_cell.angle_beta   90.00
_cell.angle_gamma   90.00
#
_symmetry.space_group_name_H-M   'P 1'
#
loop_
_entity.id
_entity.type
_entity.pdbx_description
1 polymer ?
#
loop_
_entity_poly.entity_id
_entity_poly.type
_entity_poly.pdbx_seq_one_letter_code
_entity_poly.pdbx_strand_id
1 'polypeptide(L)'
;KFTVAWTPSDQTMLYIPNIISVDYFTMSGVDTEEQFIAEEIKYFFSVAQGANLTLEELLTRVDKVVSGEFTSTYMGLMPGSRYLAYAYGISLDGDEYEITTPLHYELITIPMQELLPAQFNIRTTATGMSSIRIDVEPVTWNSHYVIQVIPSTSMYYVPAGEQLSMLSIKGMHNTFFNQVKSYMSGGNTSQQYLDRFCRHGVSGDTLQLEKGEYMVAVFGVGAVEGGVAMMRTMPQVSHFTI
;
A
#
# COMPACT_ATOMS: atom_id res chain seq x y z
N LYS A 1 -0.68 4.55 -11.43
CA LYS A 1 -0.54 3.62 -12.57
C LYS A 1 0.93 3.58 -12.97
N PHE A 2 1.51 2.40 -13.00
CA PHE A 2 2.90 2.16 -13.39
C PHE A 2 2.92 1.00 -14.39
N THR A 3 3.61 1.16 -15.50
CA THR A 3 3.67 0.16 -16.57
C THR A 3 5.10 -0.38 -16.66
N VAL A 4 5.24 -1.71 -16.71
CA VAL A 4 6.50 -2.41 -16.93
C VAL A 4 6.38 -3.19 -18.22
N ALA A 5 7.42 -3.09 -19.06
CA ALA A 5 7.58 -3.89 -20.26
C ALA A 5 8.75 -4.87 -20.06
N TRP A 6 8.54 -6.12 -20.40
CA TRP A 6 9.56 -7.16 -20.45
C TRP A 6 9.83 -7.54 -21.89
N THR A 7 11.10 -7.55 -22.27
CA THR A 7 11.55 -7.87 -23.62
C THR A 7 12.61 -8.97 -23.52
N PRO A 8 12.22 -10.26 -23.58
CA PRO A 8 13.16 -11.35 -23.51
C PRO A 8 14.02 -11.40 -24.78
N SER A 9 15.28 -11.84 -24.66
CA SER A 9 16.18 -12.06 -25.80
C SER A 9 15.72 -13.22 -26.68
N ASP A 10 15.11 -14.24 -26.10
CA ASP A 10 14.44 -15.34 -26.80
C ASP A 10 12.92 -15.15 -26.71
N GLN A 11 12.31 -14.82 -27.85
CA GLN A 11 10.88 -14.54 -27.93
C GLN A 11 10.00 -15.80 -27.79
N THR A 12 10.58 -16.98 -27.80
CA THR A 12 9.86 -18.27 -27.66
C THR A 12 9.92 -18.81 -26.25
N MET A 13 10.82 -18.29 -25.41
CA MET A 13 10.98 -18.71 -24.02
C MET A 13 9.73 -18.35 -23.20
N LEU A 14 9.25 -19.32 -22.40
CA LEU A 14 8.27 -19.05 -21.37
C LEU A 14 8.95 -18.44 -20.14
N TYR A 15 8.34 -17.43 -19.55
CA TYR A 15 8.86 -16.78 -18.35
C TYR A 15 7.74 -16.24 -17.47
N ILE A 16 8.04 -16.05 -16.19
CA ILE A 16 7.14 -15.45 -15.19
C ILE A 16 7.59 -14.01 -14.92
N PRO A 17 6.88 -12.98 -15.42
CA PRO A 17 7.10 -11.59 -15.06
C PRO A 17 6.29 -11.20 -13.84
N ASN A 18 6.88 -10.50 -12.89
CA ASN A 18 6.14 -10.02 -11.72
C ASN A 18 6.77 -8.77 -11.11
N ILE A 19 6.10 -8.20 -10.11
CA ILE A 19 6.60 -7.08 -9.30
C ILE A 19 6.36 -7.35 -7.82
N ILE A 20 7.36 -7.13 -6.99
CA ILE A 20 7.28 -7.33 -5.53
C ILE A 20 7.83 -6.12 -4.78
N SER A 21 7.26 -5.76 -3.64
CA SER A 21 7.85 -4.71 -2.82
C SER A 21 9.18 -5.15 -2.21
N VAL A 22 10.16 -4.25 -2.17
CA VAL A 22 11.46 -4.52 -1.54
C VAL A 22 11.30 -4.88 -0.07
N ASP A 23 10.35 -4.25 0.63
CA ASP A 23 10.09 -4.53 2.04
C ASP A 23 9.62 -5.98 2.24
N TYR A 24 8.71 -6.47 1.37
CA TYR A 24 8.26 -7.86 1.43
C TYR A 24 9.39 -8.83 1.10
N PHE A 25 10.19 -8.55 0.08
CA PHE A 25 11.35 -9.37 -0.30
C PHE A 25 12.34 -9.51 0.86
N THR A 26 12.67 -8.38 1.54
CA THR A 26 13.58 -8.39 2.70
C THR A 26 13.00 -9.09 3.93
N MET A 27 11.67 -9.02 4.13
CA MET A 27 11.00 -9.66 5.28
C MET A 27 10.73 -11.15 5.08
N SER A 28 10.79 -11.65 3.85
CA SER A 28 10.52 -13.07 3.53
C SER A 28 11.56 -14.05 4.10
N GLY A 29 12.71 -13.54 4.56
CA GLY A 29 13.83 -14.37 5.07
C GLY A 29 14.53 -15.17 3.97
N VAL A 30 14.37 -14.74 2.72
CA VAL A 30 15.00 -15.35 1.54
C VAL A 30 16.38 -14.75 1.36
N ASP A 31 17.41 -15.60 1.36
CA ASP A 31 18.80 -15.16 1.28
C ASP A 31 19.39 -15.27 -0.15
N THR A 32 18.77 -16.07 -1.03
CA THR A 32 19.22 -16.26 -2.40
C THR A 32 18.09 -16.17 -3.43
N GLU A 33 18.44 -15.92 -4.70
CA GLU A 33 17.50 -15.86 -5.82
C GLU A 33 16.79 -17.20 -6.04
N GLU A 34 17.51 -18.32 -5.87
CA GLU A 34 16.95 -19.66 -5.99
C GLU A 34 15.90 -19.94 -4.91
N GLN A 35 16.16 -19.50 -3.67
CA GLN A 35 15.19 -19.63 -2.58
C GLN A 35 13.94 -18.79 -2.87
N PHE A 36 14.12 -17.58 -3.43
CA PHE A 36 13.00 -16.73 -3.80
C PHE A 36 12.10 -17.41 -4.84
N ILE A 37 12.70 -17.92 -5.93
CA ILE A 37 11.95 -18.62 -6.97
C ILE A 37 11.26 -19.86 -6.39
N ALA A 38 11.95 -20.63 -5.54
CA ALA A 38 11.38 -21.85 -4.94
C ALA A 38 10.16 -21.54 -4.05
N GLU A 39 10.21 -20.48 -3.23
CA GLU A 39 9.07 -20.10 -2.40
C GLU A 39 7.90 -19.54 -3.24
N GLU A 40 8.17 -18.81 -4.32
CA GLU A 40 7.13 -18.34 -5.24
C GLU A 40 6.45 -19.53 -5.96
N ILE A 41 7.20 -20.47 -6.48
CA ILE A 41 6.65 -21.68 -7.11
C ILE A 41 5.86 -22.52 -6.11
N LYS A 42 6.36 -22.70 -4.91
CA LYS A 42 5.63 -23.40 -3.82
C LYS A 42 4.30 -22.72 -3.49
N TYR A 43 4.25 -21.39 -3.49
CA TYR A 43 3.00 -20.66 -3.34
C TYR A 43 2.03 -20.97 -4.49
N PHE A 44 2.49 -20.95 -5.75
CA PHE A 44 1.64 -21.29 -6.89
C PHE A 44 1.13 -22.74 -6.83
N PHE A 45 1.97 -23.70 -6.43
CA PHE A 45 1.53 -25.07 -6.19
C PHE A 45 0.41 -25.16 -5.15
N SER A 46 0.56 -24.45 -4.04
CA SER A 46 -0.49 -24.44 -3.01
C SER A 46 -1.83 -23.89 -3.54
N VAL A 47 -1.77 -22.85 -4.39
CA VAL A 47 -2.97 -22.29 -5.02
C VAL A 47 -3.55 -23.26 -6.05
N ALA A 48 -2.72 -23.89 -6.87
CA ALA A 48 -3.14 -24.87 -7.88
C ALA A 48 -3.85 -26.06 -7.24
N GLN A 49 -3.27 -26.66 -6.20
CA GLN A 49 -3.90 -27.75 -5.44
C GLN A 49 -5.23 -27.36 -4.82
N GLY A 50 -5.31 -26.14 -4.24
CA GLY A 50 -6.56 -25.63 -3.71
C GLY A 50 -7.66 -25.43 -4.74
N ALA A 51 -7.29 -25.26 -6.02
CA ALA A 51 -8.20 -25.09 -7.16
C ALA A 51 -8.43 -26.39 -7.95
N ASN A 52 -7.81 -27.53 -7.59
CA ASN A 52 -7.74 -28.78 -8.35
C ASN A 52 -7.20 -28.59 -9.79
N LEU A 53 -6.16 -27.81 -9.94
CA LEU A 53 -5.45 -27.55 -11.19
C LEU A 53 -4.00 -28.05 -11.08
N THR A 54 -3.36 -28.32 -12.22
CA THR A 54 -1.92 -28.45 -12.28
C THR A 54 -1.24 -27.06 -12.17
N LEU A 55 0.06 -27.04 -11.91
CA LEU A 55 0.83 -25.78 -11.90
C LEU A 55 0.72 -25.06 -13.24
N GLU A 56 0.90 -25.77 -14.35
CA GLU A 56 0.81 -25.22 -15.70
C GLU A 56 -0.59 -24.63 -15.99
N GLU A 57 -1.67 -25.37 -15.66
CA GLU A 57 -3.03 -24.88 -15.82
C GLU A 57 -3.31 -23.62 -15.02
N LEU A 58 -2.84 -23.56 -13.77
CA LEU A 58 -3.00 -22.36 -12.95
C LEU A 58 -2.26 -21.17 -13.58
N LEU A 59 -0.96 -21.31 -13.85
CA LEU A 59 -0.12 -20.21 -14.33
C LEU A 59 -0.59 -19.68 -15.68
N THR A 60 -1.03 -20.58 -16.57
CA THR A 60 -1.62 -20.20 -17.86
C THR A 60 -2.97 -19.48 -17.69
N ARG A 61 -3.84 -20.01 -16.82
CA ARG A 61 -5.20 -19.47 -16.60
C ARG A 61 -5.19 -18.06 -16.02
N VAL A 62 -4.20 -17.74 -15.21
CA VAL A 62 -4.07 -16.41 -14.55
C VAL A 62 -3.08 -15.49 -15.26
N ASP A 63 -2.67 -15.82 -16.48
CA ASP A 63 -1.70 -15.07 -17.30
C ASP A 63 -0.39 -14.75 -16.54
N LYS A 64 0.08 -15.70 -15.71
CA LYS A 64 1.32 -15.58 -14.96
C LYS A 64 2.53 -16.06 -15.73
N VAL A 65 2.36 -16.96 -16.67
CA VAL A 65 3.41 -17.39 -17.59
C VAL A 65 3.13 -16.81 -18.98
N VAL A 66 4.15 -16.21 -19.56
CA VAL A 66 4.05 -15.50 -20.86
C VAL A 66 5.25 -15.83 -21.73
N SER A 67 5.17 -15.51 -23.04
CA SER A 67 6.28 -15.57 -23.98
C SER A 67 6.31 -14.31 -24.86
N GLY A 68 7.45 -14.00 -25.45
CA GLY A 68 7.60 -12.81 -26.27
C GLY A 68 7.57 -11.51 -25.46
N GLU A 69 7.37 -10.39 -26.12
CA GLU A 69 7.23 -9.10 -25.46
C GLU A 69 5.93 -9.05 -24.63
N PHE A 70 6.05 -8.66 -23.39
CA PHE A 70 4.91 -8.55 -22.48
C PHE A 70 4.92 -7.21 -21.75
N THR A 71 3.75 -6.60 -21.62
CA THR A 71 3.57 -5.35 -20.91
C THR A 71 2.45 -5.48 -19.90
N SER A 72 2.74 -5.18 -18.64
CA SER A 72 1.75 -5.17 -17.58
C SER A 72 1.64 -3.80 -16.91
N THR A 73 0.43 -3.46 -16.52
CA THR A 73 0.13 -2.23 -15.80
C THR A 73 -0.29 -2.52 -14.37
N TYR A 74 0.49 -2.00 -13.44
CA TYR A 74 0.24 -2.12 -12.01
C TYR A 74 -0.50 -0.90 -11.49
N MET A 75 -1.63 -1.15 -10.83
CA MET A 75 -2.43 -0.15 -10.15
C MET A 75 -2.19 -0.26 -8.65
N GLY A 76 -2.21 0.88 -7.95
CA GLY A 76 -2.12 0.87 -6.49
C GLY A 76 -0.75 0.47 -5.94
N LEU A 77 0.35 0.77 -6.67
CA LEU A 77 1.69 0.77 -6.09
C LEU A 77 1.81 1.95 -5.12
N MET A 78 2.44 1.68 -3.99
CA MET A 78 2.54 2.64 -2.89
C MET A 78 3.54 3.75 -3.23
N PRO A 79 3.14 5.02 -3.22
CA PRO A 79 4.06 6.14 -3.42
C PRO A 79 5.21 6.15 -2.40
N GLY A 80 6.41 6.48 -2.85
CA GLY A 80 7.62 6.50 -2.02
C GLY A 80 8.20 5.13 -1.69
N SER A 81 7.60 4.03 -2.17
CA SER A 81 8.08 2.67 -1.97
C SER A 81 8.92 2.18 -3.15
N ARG A 82 9.77 1.19 -2.85
CA ARG A 82 10.62 0.54 -3.84
C ARG A 82 10.06 -0.85 -4.16
N TYR A 83 10.17 -1.23 -5.41
CA TYR A 83 9.75 -2.53 -5.92
C TYR A 83 10.86 -3.13 -6.76
N LEU A 84 10.90 -4.46 -6.80
CA LEU A 84 11.66 -5.21 -7.79
C LEU A 84 10.68 -5.63 -8.89
N ALA A 85 10.90 -5.18 -10.12
CA ALA A 85 10.32 -5.81 -11.30
C ALA A 85 11.27 -6.94 -11.70
N TYR A 86 10.76 -8.16 -11.79
CA TYR A 86 11.60 -9.33 -12.03
C TYR A 86 10.97 -10.30 -13.03
N ALA A 87 11.81 -11.12 -13.62
CA ALA A 87 11.39 -12.24 -14.44
C ALA A 87 12.40 -13.38 -14.35
N TYR A 88 11.93 -14.61 -14.53
CA TYR A 88 12.76 -15.79 -14.72
C TYR A 88 12.11 -16.75 -15.71
N GLY A 89 12.94 -17.43 -16.49
CA GLY A 89 12.47 -18.42 -17.47
C GLY A 89 12.04 -19.72 -16.79
N ILE A 90 10.99 -20.34 -17.32
CA ILE A 90 10.44 -21.59 -16.81
C ILE A 90 10.00 -22.49 -17.96
N SER A 91 10.19 -23.80 -17.81
CA SER A 91 9.54 -24.85 -18.61
C SER A 91 8.51 -25.56 -17.74
N LEU A 92 7.36 -25.89 -18.30
CA LEU A 92 6.22 -26.48 -17.61
C LEU A 92 5.73 -27.73 -18.35
N ASP A 93 5.40 -28.78 -17.60
CA ASP A 93 4.72 -30.00 -18.07
C ASP A 93 3.80 -30.51 -16.94
N GLY A 94 2.57 -30.04 -16.93
CA GLY A 94 1.62 -30.32 -15.85
C GLY A 94 2.08 -29.75 -14.50
N ASP A 95 2.50 -30.63 -13.59
CA ASP A 95 3.05 -30.25 -12.27
C ASP A 95 4.59 -30.25 -12.25
N GLU A 96 5.25 -30.75 -13.29
CA GLU A 96 6.71 -30.70 -13.42
C GLU A 96 7.15 -29.34 -13.95
N TYR A 97 8.26 -28.83 -13.45
CA TYR A 97 8.82 -27.56 -13.90
C TYR A 97 10.35 -27.57 -13.85
N GLU A 98 10.94 -26.75 -14.70
CA GLU A 98 12.38 -26.46 -14.71
C GLU A 98 12.59 -24.95 -14.83
N ILE A 99 13.47 -24.38 -14.00
CA ILE A 99 13.89 -22.99 -14.12
C ILE A 99 14.96 -22.91 -15.20
N THR A 100 14.64 -22.23 -16.29
CA THR A 100 15.48 -22.18 -17.52
C THR A 100 16.42 -20.99 -17.55
N THR A 101 16.16 -19.94 -16.75
CA THR A 101 17.07 -18.79 -16.57
C THR A 101 17.12 -18.35 -15.11
N PRO A 102 18.24 -17.71 -14.68
CA PRO A 102 18.29 -17.06 -13.37
C PRO A 102 17.27 -15.92 -13.27
N LEU A 103 17.09 -15.42 -12.05
CA LEU A 103 16.25 -14.24 -11.78
C LEU A 103 16.90 -12.98 -12.39
N HIS A 104 16.16 -12.28 -13.24
CA HIS A 104 16.51 -10.95 -13.71
C HIS A 104 15.59 -9.93 -13.03
N TYR A 105 16.13 -8.84 -12.51
CA TYR A 105 15.33 -7.82 -11.85
C TYR A 105 15.85 -6.41 -12.04
N GLU A 106 14.94 -5.45 -11.96
CA GLU A 106 15.24 -4.03 -11.88
C GLU A 106 14.57 -3.40 -10.66
N LEU A 107 15.29 -2.49 -10.00
CA LEU A 107 14.77 -1.72 -8.87
C LEU A 107 13.95 -0.54 -9.38
N ILE A 108 12.68 -0.50 -9.00
CA ILE A 108 11.75 0.57 -9.33
C ILE A 108 11.48 1.39 -8.07
N THR A 109 11.60 2.71 -8.15
CA THR A 109 11.15 3.62 -7.09
C THR A 109 9.91 4.36 -7.55
N ILE A 110 8.81 4.19 -6.81
CA ILE A 110 7.57 4.93 -7.07
C ILE A 110 7.73 6.32 -6.44
N PRO A 111 7.63 7.40 -7.22
CA PRO A 111 7.78 8.74 -6.69
C PRO A 111 6.78 9.02 -5.56
N MET A 112 7.21 9.73 -4.51
CA MET A 112 6.26 10.33 -3.57
C MET A 112 5.46 11.41 -4.30
N GLN A 113 4.15 11.42 -4.08
CA GLN A 113 3.36 12.53 -4.52
C GLN A 113 3.72 13.79 -3.73
N GLU A 114 3.82 14.92 -4.38
CA GLU A 114 3.96 16.20 -3.72
C GLU A 114 2.72 16.46 -2.85
N LEU A 115 2.95 16.74 -1.56
CA LEU A 115 1.91 17.05 -0.61
C LEU A 115 1.67 18.55 -0.58
N LEU A 116 0.43 18.95 -0.82
CA LEU A 116 0.02 20.34 -0.81
C LEU A 116 -0.02 20.89 0.63
N PRO A 117 0.27 22.17 0.85
CA PRO A 117 0.00 22.80 2.13
C PRO A 117 -1.51 22.87 2.37
N ALA A 118 -1.94 22.52 3.57
CA ALA A 118 -3.31 22.68 4.01
C ALA A 118 -3.35 23.11 5.47
N GLN A 119 -4.41 23.78 5.87
CA GLN A 119 -4.62 24.25 7.22
C GLN A 119 -5.93 23.70 7.78
N PHE A 120 -5.85 23.14 8.99
CA PHE A 120 -6.98 22.63 9.75
C PHE A 120 -6.93 23.20 11.17
N ASN A 121 -8.05 23.70 11.70
CA ASN A 121 -8.19 23.98 13.10
C ASN A 121 -8.56 22.68 13.83
N ILE A 122 -7.68 22.16 14.67
CA ILE A 122 -7.86 20.92 15.43
C ILE A 122 -8.04 21.29 16.89
N ARG A 123 -9.18 20.90 17.48
CA ARG A 123 -9.48 21.09 18.90
C ARG A 123 -9.75 19.73 19.54
N THR A 124 -9.09 19.46 20.65
CA THR A 124 -9.35 18.28 21.48
C THR A 124 -9.94 18.71 22.82
N THR A 125 -11.03 18.05 23.26
CA THR A 125 -11.74 18.37 24.50
C THR A 125 -12.05 17.09 25.24
N ALA A 126 -11.54 16.92 26.47
CA ALA A 126 -11.91 15.80 27.33
C ALA A 126 -13.41 15.85 27.65
N THR A 127 -14.13 14.76 27.41
CA THR A 127 -15.56 14.62 27.67
C THR A 127 -15.87 13.61 28.75
N GLY A 128 -14.84 12.92 29.26
CA GLY A 128 -14.87 11.94 30.33
C GLY A 128 -13.48 11.43 30.69
N MET A 129 -13.40 10.49 31.65
CA MET A 129 -12.11 9.94 32.10
C MET A 129 -11.36 9.11 31.00
N SER A 130 -12.08 8.61 30.03
CA SER A 130 -11.53 7.81 28.89
C SER A 130 -12.12 8.28 27.58
N SER A 131 -12.66 9.49 27.53
CA SER A 131 -13.42 9.98 26.38
C SER A 131 -12.92 11.36 25.99
N ILE A 132 -12.63 11.54 24.70
CA ILE A 132 -12.21 12.79 24.10
C ILE A 132 -13.05 13.11 22.88
N ARG A 133 -13.40 14.38 22.73
CA ARG A 133 -13.98 14.92 21.52
C ARG A 133 -12.88 15.59 20.69
N ILE A 134 -12.83 15.27 19.41
CA ILE A 134 -11.92 15.85 18.43
C ILE A 134 -12.77 16.62 17.42
N ASP A 135 -12.69 17.94 17.44
CA ASP A 135 -13.32 18.81 16.46
C ASP A 135 -12.30 19.27 15.44
N VAL A 136 -12.65 19.16 14.15
CA VAL A 136 -11.80 19.58 13.03
C VAL A 136 -12.59 20.49 12.10
N GLU A 137 -11.99 21.64 11.80
CA GLU A 137 -12.49 22.60 10.83
C GLU A 137 -11.44 22.83 9.74
N PRO A 138 -11.66 22.39 8.49
CA PRO A 138 -10.78 22.71 7.38
C PRO A 138 -10.79 24.22 7.08
N VAL A 139 -9.61 24.84 6.99
CA VAL A 139 -9.46 26.27 6.69
C VAL A 139 -9.17 26.48 5.22
N THR A 140 -8.23 25.73 4.66
CA THR A 140 -7.79 25.88 3.26
C THR A 140 -8.01 24.63 2.42
N TRP A 141 -8.65 23.59 2.97
CA TRP A 141 -8.93 22.33 2.31
C TRP A 141 -10.44 22.13 2.16
N ASN A 142 -10.91 21.96 0.92
CA ASN A 142 -12.34 21.89 0.59
C ASN A 142 -12.78 20.49 0.09
N SER A 143 -11.99 19.47 0.32
CA SER A 143 -12.28 18.09 -0.07
C SER A 143 -12.27 17.17 1.15
N HIS A 144 -12.26 15.87 0.92
CA HIS A 144 -12.21 14.86 2.00
C HIS A 144 -10.91 14.94 2.79
N TYR A 145 -10.98 14.61 4.07
CA TYR A 145 -9.82 14.51 4.94
C TYR A 145 -9.98 13.35 5.95
N VAL A 146 -8.88 12.95 6.52
CA VAL A 146 -8.80 11.86 7.50
C VAL A 146 -8.33 12.42 8.84
N ILE A 147 -8.90 11.87 9.90
CA ILE A 147 -8.44 12.06 11.29
C ILE A 147 -7.85 10.72 11.74
N GLN A 148 -6.56 10.70 12.05
CA GLN A 148 -5.91 9.53 12.66
C GLN A 148 -5.49 9.86 14.08
N VAL A 149 -5.82 8.97 15.03
CA VAL A 149 -5.37 9.07 16.43
C VAL A 149 -4.26 8.04 16.64
N ILE A 150 -3.10 8.52 17.02
CA ILE A 150 -1.86 7.75 17.08
C ILE A 150 -1.37 7.75 18.54
N PRO A 151 -1.33 6.60 19.24
CA PRO A 151 -0.82 6.52 20.60
C PRO A 151 0.70 6.71 20.66
N SER A 152 1.22 7.19 21.78
CA SER A 152 2.66 7.42 21.99
C SER A 152 3.51 6.14 21.87
N THR A 153 2.90 4.97 21.97
CA THR A 153 3.55 3.67 21.74
C THR A 153 3.76 3.32 20.26
N SER A 154 3.15 4.08 19.35
CA SER A 154 3.31 3.88 17.90
C SER A 154 4.65 4.42 17.42
N MET A 155 5.32 3.69 16.53
CA MET A 155 6.52 4.17 15.83
C MET A 155 6.30 5.41 14.94
N TYR A 156 5.04 5.77 14.68
CA TYR A 156 4.66 6.95 13.89
C TYR A 156 4.30 8.16 14.75
N TYR A 157 4.28 7.98 16.08
CA TYR A 157 4.06 9.09 17.01
C TYR A 157 5.25 10.05 16.98
N VAL A 158 4.95 11.33 17.01
CA VAL A 158 5.97 12.39 17.12
C VAL A 158 5.62 13.22 18.36
N PRO A 159 6.54 13.43 19.30
CA PRO A 159 6.32 14.22 20.50
C PRO A 159 5.89 15.66 20.18
N ALA A 160 5.19 16.28 21.13
CA ALA A 160 4.77 17.68 21.02
C ALA A 160 5.99 18.60 20.88
N GLY A 161 5.95 19.51 19.92
CA GLY A 161 7.04 20.45 19.61
C GLY A 161 8.10 19.93 18.64
N GLU A 162 8.04 18.66 18.27
CA GLU A 162 8.92 18.09 17.23
C GLU A 162 8.26 18.16 15.85
N GLN A 163 9.08 18.17 14.81
CA GLN A 163 8.61 18.13 13.43
C GLN A 163 8.26 16.70 13.00
N LEU A 164 7.20 16.55 12.21
CA LEU A 164 6.85 15.29 11.60
C LEU A 164 8.01 14.74 10.75
N SER A 165 8.45 13.54 11.09
CA SER A 165 9.44 12.83 10.30
C SER A 165 8.83 12.30 9.00
N MET A 166 9.67 12.09 7.98
CA MET A 166 9.24 11.41 6.76
C MET A 166 8.73 9.99 7.02
N LEU A 167 9.27 9.32 8.05
CA LEU A 167 8.79 7.99 8.48
C LEU A 167 7.34 8.07 8.98
N SER A 168 7.03 9.06 9.83
CA SER A 168 5.68 9.26 10.36
C SER A 168 4.69 9.61 9.23
N ILE A 169 5.07 10.51 8.31
CA ILE A 169 4.23 10.89 7.16
C ILE A 169 3.96 9.67 6.27
N LYS A 170 5.00 8.89 5.94
CA LYS A 170 4.84 7.65 5.17
C LYS A 170 3.96 6.64 5.89
N GLY A 171 4.13 6.47 7.19
CA GLY A 171 3.32 5.55 8.00
C GLY A 171 1.84 5.90 7.96
N MET A 172 1.49 7.18 8.16
CA MET A 172 0.11 7.68 8.06
C MET A 172 -0.47 7.47 6.66
N HIS A 173 0.30 7.83 5.63
CA HIS A 173 -0.08 7.63 4.24
C HIS A 173 -0.33 6.15 3.92
N ASN A 174 0.60 5.27 4.31
CA ASN A 174 0.52 3.84 4.05
C ASN A 174 -0.67 3.20 4.76
N THR A 175 -0.96 3.60 5.99
CA THR A 175 -2.12 3.13 6.73
C THR A 175 -3.41 3.47 5.99
N PHE A 176 -3.57 4.73 5.59
CA PHE A 176 -4.73 5.17 4.81
C PHE A 176 -4.82 4.46 3.45
N PHE A 177 -3.74 4.44 2.69
CA PHE A 177 -3.67 3.81 1.37
C PHE A 177 -4.06 2.33 1.39
N ASN A 178 -3.56 1.57 2.38
CA ASN A 178 -3.88 0.16 2.53
C ASN A 178 -5.35 -0.08 2.90
N GLN A 179 -5.95 0.80 3.72
CA GLN A 179 -7.37 0.74 4.04
C GLN A 179 -8.24 0.95 2.78
N VAL A 180 -7.91 1.96 1.95
CA VAL A 180 -8.59 2.19 0.66
C VAL A 180 -8.43 1.00 -0.25
N LYS A 181 -7.21 0.48 -0.41
CA LYS A 181 -6.92 -0.67 -1.28
C LYS A 181 -7.69 -1.92 -0.84
N SER A 182 -7.74 -2.20 0.47
CA SER A 182 -8.51 -3.30 1.03
C SER A 182 -10.01 -3.16 0.75
N TYR A 183 -10.55 -1.95 0.86
CA TYR A 183 -11.96 -1.70 0.53
C TYR A 183 -12.24 -1.89 -0.97
N MET A 184 -11.34 -1.46 -1.83
CA MET A 184 -11.46 -1.63 -3.28
C MET A 184 -11.37 -3.08 -3.73
N SER A 185 -10.64 -3.94 -3.02
CA SER A 185 -10.56 -5.38 -3.33
C SER A 185 -11.92 -6.09 -3.21
N GLY A 186 -12.86 -5.53 -2.49
CA GLY A 186 -14.26 -5.97 -2.42
C GLY A 186 -15.15 -5.46 -3.57
N GLY A 187 -14.58 -4.94 -4.66
CA GLY A 187 -15.31 -4.43 -5.83
C GLY A 187 -15.81 -2.99 -5.70
N ASN A 188 -15.39 -2.27 -4.65
CA ASN A 188 -15.75 -0.88 -4.42
C ASN A 188 -14.77 0.10 -5.09
N THR A 189 -15.13 1.37 -5.17
CA THR A 189 -14.27 2.44 -5.69
C THR A 189 -13.61 3.24 -4.57
N SER A 190 -12.49 3.91 -4.89
CA SER A 190 -11.86 4.89 -3.98
C SER A 190 -12.83 5.99 -3.55
N GLN A 191 -13.67 6.48 -4.47
CA GLN A 191 -14.63 7.54 -4.16
C GLN A 191 -15.65 7.08 -3.12
N GLN A 192 -16.17 5.84 -3.25
CA GLN A 192 -17.06 5.25 -2.24
C GLN A 192 -16.40 5.14 -0.87
N TYR A 193 -15.08 4.84 -0.83
CA TYR A 193 -14.35 4.86 0.43
C TYR A 193 -14.29 6.25 1.04
N LEU A 194 -13.94 7.28 0.23
CA LEU A 194 -13.86 8.67 0.69
C LEU A 194 -15.21 9.13 1.24
N ASP A 195 -16.29 8.94 0.49
CA ASP A 195 -17.64 9.38 0.88
C ASP A 195 -18.15 8.67 2.16
N ARG A 196 -17.72 7.45 2.40
CA ARG A 196 -18.19 6.64 3.54
C ARG A 196 -17.36 6.80 4.80
N PHE A 197 -16.04 6.91 4.69
CA PHE A 197 -15.12 6.80 5.82
C PHE A 197 -14.30 8.07 6.08
N CYS A 198 -14.21 8.98 5.12
CA CYS A 198 -13.51 10.24 5.32
C CYS A 198 -14.47 11.35 5.72
N ARG A 199 -13.93 12.43 6.28
CA ARG A 199 -14.69 13.61 6.68
C ARG A 199 -14.69 14.65 5.55
N HIS A 200 -15.72 15.47 5.53
CA HIS A 200 -15.84 16.62 4.65
C HIS A 200 -16.46 17.78 5.41
N GLY A 201 -15.94 19.00 5.25
CA GLY A 201 -16.39 20.16 6.03
C GLY A 201 -16.05 20.04 7.51
N VAL A 202 -16.77 20.78 8.36
CA VAL A 202 -16.56 20.73 9.83
C VAL A 202 -17.04 19.40 10.38
N SER A 203 -16.22 18.76 11.20
CA SER A 203 -16.57 17.50 11.86
C SER A 203 -16.22 17.50 13.36
N GLY A 204 -16.86 16.59 14.10
CA GLY A 204 -16.56 16.37 15.50
C GLY A 204 -16.83 14.90 15.88
N ASP A 205 -15.80 14.19 16.28
CA ASP A 205 -15.86 12.79 16.69
C ASP A 205 -15.57 12.64 18.18
N THR A 206 -16.34 11.80 18.86
CA THR A 206 -16.05 11.41 20.25
C THR A 206 -15.51 10.00 20.28
N LEU A 207 -14.33 9.83 20.87
CA LEU A 207 -13.63 8.56 20.95
C LEU A 207 -13.48 8.11 22.41
N GLN A 208 -13.55 6.79 22.62
CA GLN A 208 -13.16 6.14 23.85
C GLN A 208 -11.74 5.63 23.69
N LEU A 209 -10.82 6.05 24.56
CA LEU A 209 -9.42 5.70 24.48
C LEU A 209 -8.91 5.26 25.85
N GLU A 210 -7.88 4.45 25.89
CA GLU A 210 -7.15 4.11 27.10
C GLU A 210 -6.35 5.31 27.60
N LYS A 211 -5.92 5.23 28.89
CA LYS A 211 -5.03 6.26 29.44
C LYS A 211 -3.70 6.27 28.70
N GLY A 212 -3.26 7.44 28.29
CA GLY A 212 -2.01 7.60 27.56
C GLY A 212 -1.89 8.94 26.84
N GLU A 213 -0.76 9.11 26.21
CA GLU A 213 -0.48 10.26 25.34
C GLU A 213 -0.81 9.90 23.89
N TYR A 214 -1.38 10.84 23.19
CA TYR A 214 -1.85 10.67 21.80
C TYR A 214 -1.50 11.86 20.93
N MET A 215 -1.32 11.58 19.67
CA MET A 215 -1.23 12.57 18.61
C MET A 215 -2.45 12.41 17.68
N VAL A 216 -3.16 13.50 17.40
CA VAL A 216 -4.15 13.58 16.32
C VAL A 216 -3.43 14.08 15.08
N ALA A 217 -3.50 13.35 14.00
CA ALA A 217 -3.04 13.79 12.68
C ALA A 217 -4.24 13.98 11.75
N VAL A 218 -4.30 15.13 11.09
CA VAL A 218 -5.33 15.48 10.11
C VAL A 218 -4.66 15.81 8.78
N PHE A 219 -5.12 15.18 7.71
CA PHE A 219 -4.60 15.43 6.37
C PHE A 219 -5.68 15.27 5.30
N GLY A 220 -5.59 16.10 4.27
CA GLY A 220 -6.45 16.02 3.11
C GLY A 220 -6.14 14.79 2.26
N VAL A 221 -7.20 14.19 1.71
CA VAL A 221 -7.12 12.99 0.86
C VAL A 221 -7.92 13.20 -0.41
N GLY A 222 -7.63 12.42 -1.44
CA GLY A 222 -8.35 12.47 -2.70
C GLY A 222 -8.05 11.28 -3.59
N ALA A 223 -9.02 10.93 -4.42
CA ALA A 223 -8.86 9.94 -5.47
C ALA A 223 -8.04 10.54 -6.63
N VAL A 224 -7.20 9.71 -7.23
CA VAL A 224 -6.64 9.96 -8.56
C VAL A 224 -7.54 9.22 -9.53
N GLU A 225 -7.82 9.82 -10.70
CA GLU A 225 -8.67 9.20 -11.70
C GLU A 225 -8.28 7.75 -12.00
N GLY A 226 -9.21 6.83 -11.77
CA GLY A 226 -8.99 5.38 -11.91
C GLY A 226 -8.00 4.75 -10.91
N GLY A 227 -7.61 5.46 -9.83
CA GLY A 227 -6.60 5.00 -8.88
C GLY A 227 -7.09 4.88 -7.44
N VAL A 228 -6.18 4.44 -6.57
CA VAL A 228 -6.38 4.38 -5.12
C VAL A 228 -6.32 5.79 -4.55
N ALA A 229 -7.27 6.15 -3.67
CA ALA A 229 -7.22 7.42 -2.97
C ALA A 229 -5.99 7.48 -2.05
N MET A 230 -5.38 8.66 -1.96
CA MET A 230 -4.13 8.85 -1.24
C MET A 230 -4.11 10.18 -0.49
N MET A 231 -3.13 10.33 0.40
CA MET A 231 -2.83 11.60 1.08
C MET A 231 -2.48 12.66 0.05
N ARG A 232 -3.06 13.84 0.19
CA ARG A 232 -2.89 14.98 -0.74
C ARG A 232 -2.25 16.18 -0.07
N THR A 233 -2.31 16.27 1.25
CA THR A 233 -1.75 17.41 1.99
C THR A 233 -0.77 16.93 3.05
N MET A 234 0.13 17.85 3.45
CA MET A 234 0.94 17.62 4.64
C MET A 234 0.03 17.42 5.86
N PRO A 235 0.30 16.43 6.71
CA PRO A 235 -0.45 16.24 7.94
C PRO A 235 -0.23 17.41 8.90
N GLN A 236 -1.32 17.85 9.53
CA GLN A 236 -1.28 18.77 10.66
C GLN A 236 -1.58 17.99 11.92
N VAL A 237 -0.84 18.24 13.00
CA VAL A 237 -0.93 17.45 14.23
C VAL A 237 -1.28 18.30 15.44
N SER A 238 -1.97 17.67 16.40
CA SER A 238 -2.24 18.17 17.73
C SER A 238 -2.05 17.05 18.74
N HIS A 239 -1.67 17.37 19.99
CA HIS A 239 -1.39 16.39 21.03
C HIS A 239 -2.38 16.52 22.19
N PHE A 240 -2.68 15.41 22.84
CA PHE A 240 -3.51 15.36 24.02
C PHE A 240 -3.17 14.15 24.90
N THR A 241 -3.63 14.17 26.16
CA THR A 241 -3.49 13.07 27.12
C THR A 241 -4.86 12.70 27.66
N ILE A 242 -5.10 11.41 27.85
CA ILE A 242 -6.25 10.82 28.54
C ILE A 242 -5.83 10.37 29.96
#